data_bcc04f560825839dd3dbc9ebb8f44825
#
_entry.id   bcc04f560825839dd3dbc9ebb8f44825
#
_cell.length_a   1.000
_cell.length_b   1.000
_cell.length_c   1.000
_cell.angle_alpha   90.00
_cell.angle_beta   90.00
_cell.angle_gamma   90.00
#
_symmetry.space_group_name_H-M   'P 1'
#
loop_
_entity.id
_entity.type
_entity.pdbx_description
1 polymer ?
#
loop_
_entity_poly.entity_id
_entity_poly.type
_entity_poly.pdbx_seq_one_letter_code
_entity_poly.pdbx_strand_id
1 'polypeptide(L)'
;VEHTSFSAEEMGRMQNEITGKMCVSCDQCALCWEKDDSPMYGYLSSLLQSIREAGKTNRDIEKKMEEYCPYMQEMTAEALRIFEKASLNMAWYNRLVENREVIAEQLDAMAYIMEDCAKKQKNITEECRSNLQDIAYRARERGIKVIDEQLWEKENGRWQLVMKVMVKDGCVTTRELTKAVAGALNRRMIPEKDTKTLIGKGVNLYTYEEEPRFQAIYGVARMVKDGAAVSGDNFSFLEPESGKMVMCLSDGMGSGSLACKESEMVIELVEKFLEAGFDVETAARMMNSAMVMKGQEDLFSTVDISELDLYDGTCRFYKIGAAATFIRRNGIVECLISTSLPVGVSYKLDMEKSEKDLYNGDFLVMVSDGVLEYLHVPNPEETMQEIIESIETNNATILAKRILERVLLFTGGKAADDMTVLATAIWEK
;
A
#
# COMPACT_ATOMS: atom_id res chain seq x y z
N VAL A 1 -16.43 -13.06 11.66
CA VAL A 1 -16.23 -14.41 12.25
C VAL A 1 -16.08 -15.37 11.08
N GLU A 2 -14.84 -15.73 10.76
CA GLU A 2 -14.56 -16.76 9.75
C GLU A 2 -15.14 -18.09 10.23
N HIS A 3 -16.06 -18.66 9.47
CA HIS A 3 -16.51 -20.04 9.66
C HIS A 3 -15.45 -20.98 9.08
N THR A 4 -14.46 -21.37 9.87
CA THR A 4 -13.39 -22.28 9.45
C THR A 4 -13.82 -23.77 9.46
N SER A 5 -14.99 -24.07 10.02
CA SER A 5 -15.53 -25.45 10.05
C SER A 5 -17.05 -25.45 10.19
N PHE A 6 -17.69 -26.48 9.63
CA PHE A 6 -19.14 -26.69 9.79
C PHE A 6 -19.51 -26.88 11.26
N SER A 7 -20.56 -26.21 11.70
CA SER A 7 -21.15 -26.39 13.03
C SER A 7 -21.87 -27.75 13.14
N ALA A 8 -22.14 -28.18 14.36
CA ALA A 8 -22.93 -29.38 14.59
C ALA A 8 -24.33 -29.30 13.96
N GLU A 9 -24.92 -28.10 13.92
CA GLU A 9 -26.23 -27.88 13.30
C GLU A 9 -26.19 -28.04 11.79
N GLU A 10 -25.15 -27.52 11.13
CA GLU A 10 -24.95 -27.67 9.68
C GLU A 10 -24.68 -29.12 9.29
N MET A 11 -23.87 -29.82 10.08
CA MET A 11 -23.65 -31.26 9.89
C MET A 11 -24.95 -32.04 10.04
N GLY A 12 -25.80 -31.69 11.02
CA GLY A 12 -27.12 -32.26 11.19
C GLY A 12 -28.07 -32.00 10.01
N ARG A 13 -28.03 -30.78 9.43
CA ARG A 13 -28.78 -30.44 8.21
C ARG A 13 -28.34 -31.29 7.00
N MET A 14 -27.03 -31.45 6.80
CA MET A 14 -26.50 -32.31 5.73
C MET A 14 -26.97 -33.76 5.92
N GLN A 15 -26.94 -34.27 7.14
CA GLN A 15 -27.40 -35.60 7.50
C GLN A 15 -28.88 -35.81 7.15
N ASN A 16 -29.72 -34.81 7.51
CA ASN A 16 -31.15 -34.83 7.17
C ASN A 16 -31.40 -34.73 5.66
N GLU A 17 -30.57 -33.96 4.93
CA GLU A 17 -30.68 -33.86 3.46
C GLU A 17 -30.34 -35.21 2.79
N ILE A 18 -29.27 -35.90 3.25
CA ILE A 18 -28.88 -37.21 2.74
C ILE A 18 -30.00 -38.23 2.99
N THR A 19 -30.48 -38.29 4.23
CA THR A 19 -31.56 -39.25 4.59
C THR A 19 -32.86 -38.94 3.87
N GLY A 20 -33.21 -37.63 3.72
CA GLY A 20 -34.38 -37.22 2.96
C GLY A 20 -34.35 -37.64 1.49
N LYS A 21 -33.19 -37.63 0.85
CA LYS A 21 -33.02 -38.03 -0.55
C LYS A 21 -32.92 -39.54 -0.75
N MET A 22 -32.21 -40.22 0.14
CA MET A 22 -31.88 -41.64 -0.04
C MET A 22 -32.83 -42.60 0.67
N CYS A 23 -33.36 -42.20 1.83
CA CYS A 23 -34.07 -43.11 2.69
C CYS A 23 -35.60 -43.04 2.55
N VAL A 24 -36.17 -41.91 2.16
CA VAL A 24 -37.64 -41.71 2.08
C VAL A 24 -38.28 -42.63 1.06
N SER A 25 -37.60 -42.99 -0.03
CA SER A 25 -38.08 -43.91 -1.07
C SER A 25 -37.53 -45.35 -0.95
N CYS A 26 -36.82 -45.65 0.12
CA CYS A 26 -36.17 -46.95 0.32
C CYS A 26 -37.13 -47.95 0.99
N ASP A 27 -37.34 -49.12 0.36
CA ASP A 27 -38.22 -50.17 0.88
C ASP A 27 -37.72 -50.79 2.19
N GLN A 28 -36.46 -50.59 2.55
CA GLN A 28 -35.81 -51.08 3.77
C GLN A 28 -35.62 -50.03 4.85
N CYS A 29 -36.16 -48.81 4.66
CA CYS A 29 -35.98 -47.69 5.57
C CYS A 29 -36.36 -48.06 7.03
N ALA A 30 -37.46 -48.74 7.24
CA ALA A 30 -37.92 -49.21 8.56
C ALA A 30 -36.88 -50.10 9.28
N LEU A 31 -36.18 -50.96 8.55
CA LEU A 31 -35.15 -51.86 9.12
C LEU A 31 -33.90 -51.08 9.57
N CYS A 32 -33.58 -49.97 8.86
CA CYS A 32 -32.40 -49.14 9.15
C CYS A 32 -32.63 -48.16 10.31
N TRP A 33 -33.87 -47.62 10.48
CA TRP A 33 -34.12 -46.50 11.35
C TRP A 33 -35.12 -46.72 12.50
N GLU A 34 -35.99 -47.76 12.42
CA GLU A 34 -37.05 -47.98 13.40
C GLU A 34 -36.63 -48.79 14.64
N LYS A 35 -35.43 -49.35 14.70
CA LYS A 35 -34.91 -49.96 15.93
C LYS A 35 -34.37 -48.87 16.83
N ASP A 36 -34.83 -48.84 18.09
CA ASP A 36 -34.40 -47.86 19.12
C ASP A 36 -32.88 -47.74 19.32
N ASP A 37 -32.09 -48.71 18.84
CA ASP A 37 -30.63 -48.77 18.86
C ASP A 37 -30.00 -48.79 17.46
N SER A 38 -30.61 -48.19 16.45
CA SER A 38 -30.00 -48.19 15.09
C SER A 38 -28.69 -47.44 15.04
N PRO A 39 -27.55 -48.06 14.69
CA PRO A 39 -26.26 -47.40 14.63
C PRO A 39 -26.10 -46.51 13.37
N MET A 40 -27.07 -46.55 12.44
CA MET A 40 -26.97 -45.84 11.14
C MET A 40 -26.78 -44.35 11.29
N TYR A 41 -27.46 -43.71 12.27
CA TYR A 41 -27.28 -42.28 12.54
C TYR A 41 -25.84 -41.97 12.93
N GLY A 42 -25.26 -42.79 13.82
CA GLY A 42 -23.86 -42.62 14.24
C GLY A 42 -22.87 -42.91 13.11
N TYR A 43 -23.14 -43.91 12.26
CA TYR A 43 -22.28 -44.18 11.10
C TYR A 43 -22.32 -43.06 10.06
N LEU A 44 -23.50 -42.51 9.73
CA LEU A 44 -23.64 -41.40 8.81
C LEU A 44 -22.97 -40.15 9.36
N SER A 45 -23.10 -39.88 10.66
CA SER A 45 -22.39 -38.79 11.34
C SER A 45 -20.86 -38.96 11.24
N SER A 46 -20.37 -40.18 11.50
CA SER A 46 -18.95 -40.52 11.40
C SER A 46 -18.42 -40.44 9.96
N LEU A 47 -19.24 -40.79 8.98
CA LEU A 47 -18.91 -40.64 7.56
C LEU A 47 -18.72 -39.19 7.18
N LEU A 48 -19.67 -38.31 7.53
CA LEU A 48 -19.57 -36.87 7.29
C LEU A 48 -18.38 -36.23 8.02
N GLN A 49 -18.08 -36.68 9.23
CA GLN A 49 -16.92 -36.24 9.97
C GLN A 49 -15.61 -36.64 9.26
N SER A 50 -15.55 -37.88 8.73
CA SER A 50 -14.39 -38.36 7.95
C SER A 50 -14.19 -37.53 6.68
N ILE A 51 -15.28 -37.20 5.97
CA ILE A 51 -15.22 -36.32 4.79
C ILE A 51 -14.71 -34.91 5.18
N ARG A 52 -15.18 -34.38 6.30
CA ARG A 52 -14.73 -33.10 6.83
C ARG A 52 -13.23 -33.06 7.14
N GLU A 53 -12.70 -34.10 7.79
CA GLU A 53 -11.34 -34.16 8.29
C GLU A 53 -10.31 -34.56 7.21
N ALA A 54 -10.68 -35.45 6.29
CA ALA A 54 -9.77 -36.06 5.33
C ALA A 54 -10.12 -35.79 3.85
N GLY A 55 -11.21 -35.07 3.56
CA GLY A 55 -11.71 -34.86 2.19
C GLY A 55 -12.18 -36.16 1.49
N LYS A 56 -12.27 -37.26 2.21
CA LYS A 56 -12.65 -38.59 1.66
C LYS A 56 -13.37 -39.43 2.68
N THR A 57 -14.07 -40.43 2.20
CA THR A 57 -14.79 -41.41 3.03
C THR A 57 -13.83 -42.40 3.70
N ASN A 58 -14.30 -43.01 4.80
CA ASN A 58 -13.56 -44.03 5.54
C ASN A 58 -14.10 -45.41 5.22
N ARG A 59 -13.26 -46.31 4.68
CA ARG A 59 -13.62 -47.68 4.28
C ARG A 59 -14.14 -48.54 5.42
N ASP A 60 -13.67 -48.30 6.66
CA ASP A 60 -14.15 -49.11 7.81
C ASP A 60 -15.56 -48.69 8.23
N ILE A 61 -15.91 -47.43 8.06
CA ILE A 61 -17.27 -46.92 8.28
C ILE A 61 -18.18 -47.43 7.16
N GLU A 62 -17.75 -47.39 5.91
CA GLU A 62 -18.47 -47.88 4.75
C GLU A 62 -18.84 -49.38 4.92
N LYS A 63 -17.89 -50.23 5.30
CA LYS A 63 -18.13 -51.64 5.56
C LYS A 63 -19.16 -51.90 6.65
N LYS A 64 -19.15 -51.10 7.71
CA LYS A 64 -20.14 -51.20 8.78
C LYS A 64 -21.54 -50.78 8.32
N MET A 65 -21.60 -49.77 7.43
CA MET A 65 -22.86 -49.33 6.85
C MET A 65 -23.43 -50.28 5.82
N GLU A 66 -22.58 -51.03 5.08
CA GLU A 66 -23.01 -52.08 4.12
C GLU A 66 -23.82 -53.18 4.77
N GLU A 67 -23.59 -53.48 6.06
CA GLU A 67 -24.38 -54.49 6.80
C GLU A 67 -25.84 -54.08 7.02
N TYR A 68 -26.15 -52.78 6.94
CA TYR A 68 -27.47 -52.23 7.23
C TYR A 68 -28.11 -51.55 6.01
N CYS A 69 -27.33 -51.03 5.07
CA CYS A 69 -27.81 -50.24 3.95
C CYS A 69 -27.41 -50.85 2.60
N PRO A 70 -28.35 -51.39 1.81
CA PRO A 70 -28.06 -51.95 0.49
C PRO A 70 -27.64 -50.90 -0.54
N TYR A 71 -27.93 -49.60 -0.29
CA TYR A 71 -27.61 -48.48 -1.16
C TYR A 71 -26.45 -47.65 -0.60
N MET A 72 -25.51 -48.28 0.08
CA MET A 72 -24.43 -47.60 0.78
C MET A 72 -23.51 -46.80 -0.18
N GLN A 73 -23.23 -47.33 -1.39
CA GLN A 73 -22.39 -46.62 -2.38
C GLN A 73 -23.03 -45.34 -2.88
N GLU A 74 -24.34 -45.39 -3.16
CA GLU A 74 -25.10 -44.20 -3.56
C GLU A 74 -25.21 -43.20 -2.42
N MET A 75 -25.37 -43.65 -1.17
CA MET A 75 -25.42 -42.82 0.02
C MET A 75 -24.07 -42.11 0.23
N THR A 76 -22.97 -42.80 0.04
CA THR A 76 -21.61 -42.21 0.12
C THR A 76 -21.37 -41.17 -0.96
N ALA A 77 -21.78 -41.50 -2.21
CA ALA A 77 -21.67 -40.56 -3.32
C ALA A 77 -22.50 -39.27 -3.08
N GLU A 78 -23.73 -39.43 -2.56
CA GLU A 78 -24.61 -38.32 -2.24
C GLU A 78 -24.07 -37.50 -1.03
N ALA A 79 -23.49 -38.17 -0.03
CA ALA A 79 -22.83 -37.48 1.10
C ALA A 79 -21.66 -36.61 0.64
N LEU A 80 -20.80 -37.11 -0.25
CA LEU A 80 -19.72 -36.34 -0.84
C LEU A 80 -20.26 -35.13 -1.62
N ARG A 81 -21.28 -35.35 -2.47
CA ARG A 81 -21.90 -34.28 -3.28
C ARG A 81 -22.52 -33.17 -2.43
N ILE A 82 -23.22 -33.54 -1.36
CA ILE A 82 -23.85 -32.58 -0.43
C ILE A 82 -22.77 -31.82 0.33
N PHE A 83 -21.71 -32.51 0.77
CA PHE A 83 -20.59 -31.87 1.48
C PHE A 83 -19.82 -30.89 0.58
N GLU A 84 -19.50 -31.27 -0.66
CA GLU A 84 -18.85 -30.38 -1.64
C GLU A 84 -19.71 -29.14 -1.91
N LYS A 85 -21.02 -29.32 -2.11
CA LYS A 85 -21.94 -28.18 -2.31
C LYS A 85 -21.98 -27.26 -1.10
N ALA A 86 -22.01 -27.81 0.11
CA ALA A 86 -22.00 -27.02 1.35
C ALA A 86 -20.68 -26.29 1.54
N SER A 87 -19.54 -26.93 1.21
CA SER A 87 -18.21 -26.32 1.26
C SER A 87 -18.09 -25.15 0.29
N LEU A 88 -18.59 -25.31 -0.95
CA LEU A 88 -18.64 -24.21 -1.92
C LEU A 88 -19.51 -23.04 -1.42
N ASN A 89 -20.69 -23.32 -0.87
CA ASN A 89 -21.58 -22.31 -0.34
C ASN A 89 -20.93 -21.55 0.84
N MET A 90 -20.21 -22.25 1.72
CA MET A 90 -19.49 -21.64 2.83
C MET A 90 -18.35 -20.74 2.34
N ALA A 91 -17.57 -21.22 1.36
CA ALA A 91 -16.52 -20.40 0.73
C ALA A 91 -17.09 -19.13 0.09
N TRP A 92 -18.23 -19.24 -0.62
CA TRP A 92 -18.94 -18.08 -1.16
C TRP A 92 -19.43 -17.10 -0.08
N TYR A 93 -20.00 -17.64 1.00
CA TYR A 93 -20.47 -16.80 2.12
C TYR A 93 -19.33 -16.04 2.78
N ASN A 94 -18.21 -16.72 3.08
CA ASN A 94 -17.02 -16.08 3.65
C ASN A 94 -16.52 -14.97 2.73
N ARG A 95 -16.40 -15.23 1.43
CA ARG A 95 -16.03 -14.20 0.43
C ARG A 95 -16.96 -12.98 0.42
N LEU A 96 -18.27 -13.20 0.59
CA LEU A 96 -19.25 -12.11 0.67
C LEU A 96 -19.07 -11.28 1.95
N VAL A 97 -18.78 -11.93 3.08
CA VAL A 97 -18.51 -11.24 4.36
C VAL A 97 -17.25 -10.42 4.27
N GLU A 98 -16.16 -10.99 3.74
CA GLU A 98 -14.87 -10.32 3.51
C GLU A 98 -15.03 -9.10 2.61
N ASN A 99 -15.75 -9.25 1.49
CA ASN A 99 -16.02 -8.12 0.60
C ASN A 99 -16.81 -6.99 1.29
N ARG A 100 -17.73 -7.31 2.20
CA ARG A 100 -18.45 -6.31 2.99
C ARG A 100 -17.54 -5.56 3.95
N GLU A 101 -16.61 -6.25 4.60
CA GLU A 101 -15.64 -5.63 5.52
C GLU A 101 -14.72 -4.66 4.75
N VAL A 102 -14.21 -5.08 3.60
CA VAL A 102 -13.39 -4.22 2.73
C VAL A 102 -14.15 -2.97 2.27
N ILE A 103 -15.42 -3.13 1.84
CA ILE A 103 -16.25 -1.98 1.44
C ILE A 103 -16.51 -1.05 2.64
N ALA A 104 -16.73 -1.60 3.84
CA ALA A 104 -16.90 -0.81 5.04
C ALA A 104 -15.64 -0.01 5.40
N GLU A 105 -14.45 -0.62 5.34
CA GLU A 105 -13.18 0.06 5.54
C GLU A 105 -12.95 1.19 4.52
N GLN A 106 -13.31 0.97 3.24
CA GLN A 106 -13.22 2.00 2.20
C GLN A 106 -14.16 3.18 2.48
N LEU A 107 -15.40 2.91 2.93
CA LEU A 107 -16.36 3.96 3.29
C LEU A 107 -15.91 4.74 4.54
N ASP A 108 -15.37 4.05 5.55
CA ASP A 108 -14.82 4.69 6.74
C ASP A 108 -13.61 5.56 6.40
N ALA A 109 -12.73 5.09 5.51
CA ALA A 109 -11.59 5.86 5.02
C ALA A 109 -12.05 7.10 4.24
N MET A 110 -13.08 7.00 3.39
CA MET A 110 -13.68 8.16 2.70
C MET A 110 -14.30 9.15 3.70
N ALA A 111 -15.01 8.65 4.72
CA ALA A 111 -15.58 9.49 5.76
C ALA A 111 -14.49 10.23 6.54
N TYR A 112 -13.40 9.55 6.86
CA TYR A 112 -12.23 10.15 7.51
C TYR A 112 -11.63 11.29 6.67
N ILE A 113 -11.45 11.11 5.36
CA ILE A 113 -10.96 12.15 4.46
C ILE A 113 -11.91 13.35 4.45
N MET A 114 -13.22 13.11 4.35
CA MET A 114 -14.21 14.21 4.36
C MET A 114 -14.17 14.98 5.67
N GLU A 115 -14.04 14.29 6.80
CA GLU A 115 -13.90 14.91 8.12
C GLU A 115 -12.60 15.68 8.26
N ASP A 116 -11.51 15.11 7.77
CA ASP A 116 -10.18 15.69 7.75
C ASP A 116 -10.12 16.94 6.86
N CYS A 117 -10.64 16.89 5.64
CA CYS A 117 -10.81 18.07 4.78
C CYS A 117 -11.63 19.19 5.44
N ALA A 118 -12.62 18.83 6.25
CA ALA A 118 -13.47 19.81 6.94
C ALA A 118 -12.76 20.46 8.15
N LYS A 119 -11.84 19.75 8.80
CA LYS A 119 -11.16 20.19 10.04
C LYS A 119 -9.80 20.84 9.82
N LYS A 120 -9.11 20.55 8.71
CA LYS A 120 -7.67 20.84 8.51
C LYS A 120 -7.28 22.29 8.31
N GLN A 121 -8.24 23.21 8.19
CA GLN A 121 -7.89 24.60 7.87
C GLN A 121 -8.66 25.58 8.74
N LYS A 122 -7.92 26.37 9.55
CA LYS A 122 -8.47 27.51 10.27
C LYS A 122 -8.33 28.77 9.41
N ASN A 123 -9.43 29.44 9.14
CA ASN A 123 -9.37 30.74 8.48
C ASN A 123 -8.88 31.82 9.48
N ILE A 124 -7.68 32.35 9.22
CA ILE A 124 -7.02 33.37 10.05
C ILE A 124 -6.98 34.75 9.36
N THR A 125 -7.80 34.97 8.32
CA THR A 125 -7.86 36.21 7.54
C THR A 125 -8.05 37.43 8.43
N GLU A 126 -8.95 37.38 9.39
CA GLU A 126 -9.23 38.51 10.29
C GLU A 126 -8.10 38.71 11.32
N GLU A 127 -7.48 37.65 11.82
CA GLU A 127 -6.36 37.69 12.76
C GLU A 127 -5.11 38.34 12.12
N CYS A 128 -4.94 38.10 10.81
CA CYS A 128 -3.78 38.58 10.03
C CYS A 128 -4.12 39.75 9.09
N ARG A 129 -5.19 40.50 9.33
CA ARG A 129 -5.66 41.58 8.45
C ARG A 129 -4.58 42.62 8.16
N SER A 130 -3.73 42.95 9.13
CA SER A 130 -2.63 43.91 8.91
C SER A 130 -1.61 43.43 7.90
N ASN A 131 -1.29 42.11 7.95
CA ASN A 131 -0.36 41.47 7.01
C ASN A 131 -0.94 41.47 5.60
N LEU A 132 -2.24 41.17 5.47
CA LEU A 132 -2.94 41.16 4.18
C LEU A 132 -2.99 42.59 3.57
N GLN A 133 -3.24 43.60 4.39
CA GLN A 133 -3.16 45.02 3.93
C GLN A 133 -1.76 45.41 3.46
N ASP A 134 -0.70 44.91 4.12
CA ASP A 134 0.69 45.14 3.68
C ASP A 134 0.97 44.38 2.37
N ILE A 135 0.45 43.17 2.17
CA ILE A 135 0.53 42.48 0.87
C ILE A 135 -0.11 43.31 -0.23
N ALA A 136 -1.35 43.78 -0.01
CA ALA A 136 -2.09 44.59 -0.99
C ALA A 136 -1.35 45.91 -1.33
N TYR A 137 -0.77 46.54 -0.32
CA TYR A 137 0.07 47.74 -0.50
C TYR A 137 1.31 47.44 -1.36
N ARG A 138 2.12 46.45 -0.98
CA ARG A 138 3.36 46.07 -1.71
C ARG A 138 3.08 45.55 -3.12
N ALA A 139 1.97 44.85 -3.32
CA ALA A 139 1.52 44.38 -4.64
C ALA A 139 1.16 45.57 -5.54
N ARG A 140 0.46 46.57 -4.96
CA ARG A 140 0.09 47.81 -5.69
C ARG A 140 1.30 48.62 -6.16
N GLU A 141 2.36 48.70 -5.38
CA GLU A 141 3.63 49.35 -5.79
C GLU A 141 4.25 48.67 -7.02
N ARG A 142 3.95 47.40 -7.26
CA ARG A 142 4.39 46.59 -8.41
C ARG A 142 3.36 46.51 -9.54
N GLY A 143 2.32 47.37 -9.48
CA GLY A 143 1.28 47.41 -10.51
C GLY A 143 0.24 46.30 -10.43
N ILE A 144 0.25 45.51 -9.37
CA ILE A 144 -0.69 44.41 -9.14
C ILE A 144 -1.82 44.90 -8.24
N LYS A 145 -3.08 44.67 -8.66
CA LYS A 145 -4.26 44.97 -7.85
C LYS A 145 -4.74 43.65 -7.21
N VAL A 146 -4.74 43.62 -5.90
CA VAL A 146 -5.41 42.55 -5.11
C VAL A 146 -6.90 42.87 -5.04
N ILE A 147 -7.74 41.90 -5.32
CA ILE A 147 -9.21 42.00 -5.35
C ILE A 147 -9.81 41.33 -4.13
N ASP A 148 -9.26 40.16 -3.77
CA ASP A 148 -9.72 39.35 -2.67
C ASP A 148 -8.54 38.52 -2.17
N GLU A 149 -8.43 38.29 -0.87
CA GLU A 149 -7.40 37.49 -0.24
C GLU A 149 -7.96 36.74 0.97
N GLN A 150 -7.52 35.52 1.13
CA GLN A 150 -7.87 34.66 2.27
C GLN A 150 -6.61 33.92 2.74
N LEU A 151 -6.39 33.96 4.05
CA LEU A 151 -5.27 33.29 4.69
C LEU A 151 -5.79 32.17 5.60
N TRP A 152 -5.22 31.01 5.42
CA TRP A 152 -5.58 29.79 6.14
C TRP A 152 -4.37 29.27 6.89
N GLU A 153 -4.59 28.77 8.10
CA GLU A 153 -3.61 28.01 8.88
C GLU A 153 -4.01 26.53 8.84
N LYS A 154 -3.10 25.69 8.35
CA LYS A 154 -3.21 24.24 8.39
C LYS A 154 -2.94 23.73 9.81
N GLU A 155 -3.36 22.50 10.16
CA GLU A 155 -3.17 21.92 11.51
C GLU A 155 -1.71 21.92 11.99
N ASN A 156 -0.76 21.80 11.06
CA ASN A 156 0.67 21.88 11.34
C ASN A 156 1.21 23.30 11.52
N GLY A 157 0.34 24.32 11.65
CA GLY A 157 0.71 25.72 11.79
C GLY A 157 1.25 26.38 10.52
N ARG A 158 1.22 25.72 9.38
CA ARG A 158 1.65 26.25 8.08
C ARG A 158 0.57 27.12 7.46
N TRP A 159 0.97 28.13 6.72
CA TRP A 159 0.05 29.07 6.13
C TRP A 159 -0.16 28.80 4.64
N GLN A 160 -1.43 28.91 4.23
CA GLN A 160 -1.85 28.90 2.83
C GLN A 160 -2.59 30.21 2.54
N LEU A 161 -2.12 30.94 1.52
CA LEU A 161 -2.72 32.21 1.09
C LEU A 161 -3.35 32.01 -0.29
N VAL A 162 -4.63 32.31 -0.39
CA VAL A 162 -5.38 32.32 -1.65
C VAL A 162 -5.72 33.76 -2.03
N MET A 163 -5.35 34.17 -3.24
CA MET A 163 -5.50 35.56 -3.69
C MET A 163 -6.10 35.66 -5.08
N LYS A 164 -7.04 36.60 -5.26
CA LYS A 164 -7.49 37.05 -6.59
C LYS A 164 -6.78 38.35 -6.95
N VAL A 165 -6.03 38.32 -8.02
CA VAL A 165 -5.25 39.46 -8.46
C VAL A 165 -5.41 39.78 -9.96
N MET A 166 -5.15 41.02 -10.34
CA MET A 166 -5.10 41.47 -11.74
C MET A 166 -4.11 42.63 -11.91
N VAL A 167 -3.71 42.86 -13.15
CA VAL A 167 -2.92 44.03 -13.55
C VAL A 167 -3.78 44.92 -14.44
N LYS A 168 -3.71 46.25 -14.27
CA LYS A 168 -4.48 47.21 -15.09
C LYS A 168 -4.00 47.25 -16.54
N ASP A 169 -2.69 47.32 -16.72
CA ASP A 169 -2.05 47.44 -18.03
C ASP A 169 -0.78 46.60 -18.11
N GLY A 170 -0.62 45.92 -19.28
CA GLY A 170 0.49 45.01 -19.48
C GLY A 170 0.38 43.68 -18.76
N CYS A 171 1.52 43.17 -18.32
CA CYS A 171 1.64 41.95 -17.49
C CYS A 171 2.82 42.11 -16.51
N VAL A 172 2.70 41.43 -15.38
CA VAL A 172 3.73 41.39 -14.32
C VAL A 172 4.03 39.92 -14.01
N THR A 173 5.28 39.62 -13.69
CA THR A 173 5.65 38.22 -13.34
C THR A 173 5.12 37.85 -11.95
N THR A 174 4.74 36.60 -11.76
CA THR A 174 4.32 36.07 -10.47
C THR A 174 5.41 36.24 -9.41
N ARG A 175 6.70 36.28 -9.81
CA ARG A 175 7.83 36.55 -8.92
C ARG A 175 7.69 37.89 -8.16
N GLU A 176 7.12 38.92 -8.78
CA GLU A 176 6.92 40.21 -8.11
C GLU A 176 5.81 40.15 -7.06
N LEU A 177 4.75 39.35 -7.32
CA LEU A 177 3.72 39.04 -6.32
C LEU A 177 4.30 38.22 -5.16
N THR A 178 5.12 37.23 -5.47
CA THR A 178 5.79 36.37 -4.45
C THR A 178 6.64 37.23 -3.50
N LYS A 179 7.40 38.20 -4.03
CA LYS A 179 8.17 39.14 -3.19
C LYS A 179 7.29 40.01 -2.28
N ALA A 180 6.12 40.43 -2.78
CA ALA A 180 5.18 41.19 -1.98
C ALA A 180 4.62 40.36 -0.83
N VAL A 181 4.21 39.12 -1.13
CA VAL A 181 3.66 38.16 -0.15
C VAL A 181 4.70 37.80 0.91
N ALA A 182 5.88 37.35 0.49
CA ALA A 182 6.94 36.94 1.42
C ALA A 182 7.40 38.11 2.34
N GLY A 183 7.52 39.33 1.77
CA GLY A 183 7.93 40.48 2.54
C GLY A 183 6.89 40.98 3.55
N ALA A 184 5.60 40.76 3.30
CA ALA A 184 4.52 41.16 4.20
C ALA A 184 4.26 40.11 5.30
N LEU A 185 4.34 38.83 4.97
CA LEU A 185 4.12 37.75 5.93
C LEU A 185 5.35 37.42 6.78
N ASN A 186 6.52 37.91 6.39
CA ASN A 186 7.83 37.55 6.97
C ASN A 186 8.04 36.02 7.02
N ARG A 187 7.51 35.32 5.98
CA ARG A 187 7.61 33.90 5.78
C ARG A 187 8.04 33.61 4.33
N ARG A 188 8.78 32.54 4.13
CA ARG A 188 9.11 32.09 2.76
C ARG A 188 7.86 31.45 2.16
N MET A 189 7.20 32.18 1.25
CA MET A 189 6.00 31.73 0.55
C MET A 189 6.35 31.46 -0.92
N ILE A 190 5.89 30.34 -1.44
CA ILE A 190 6.02 29.96 -2.85
C ILE A 190 4.64 29.78 -3.48
N PRO A 191 4.49 30.14 -4.77
CA PRO A 191 3.26 29.83 -5.49
C PRO A 191 3.15 28.33 -5.73
N GLU A 192 1.92 27.82 -5.74
CA GLU A 192 1.59 26.43 -6.10
C GLU A 192 2.13 26.07 -7.50
N LYS A 193 2.51 24.79 -7.73
CA LYS A 193 3.25 24.33 -8.91
C LYS A 193 2.61 24.71 -10.25
N ASP A 194 1.28 24.65 -10.34
CA ASP A 194 0.53 24.95 -11.58
C ASP A 194 0.17 26.44 -11.75
N THR A 195 0.76 27.30 -10.93
CA THR A 195 0.48 28.73 -10.97
C THR A 195 1.03 29.38 -12.22
N LYS A 196 0.22 30.20 -12.88
CA LYS A 196 0.65 30.99 -14.06
C LYS A 196 1.84 31.89 -13.74
N THR A 197 2.84 31.89 -14.59
CA THR A 197 4.07 32.71 -14.43
C THR A 197 3.86 34.22 -14.64
N LEU A 198 2.75 34.59 -15.30
CA LEU A 198 2.42 36.00 -15.62
C LEU A 198 1.02 36.35 -15.14
N ILE A 199 0.90 37.51 -14.52
CA ILE A 199 -0.34 38.16 -14.09
C ILE A 199 -0.75 39.16 -15.17
N GLY A 200 -1.92 38.95 -15.77
CA GLY A 200 -2.45 39.79 -16.83
C GLY A 200 -3.64 40.66 -16.40
N LYS A 201 -4.35 41.25 -17.38
CA LYS A 201 -5.50 42.14 -17.17
C LYS A 201 -6.74 41.43 -16.58
N GLY A 202 -6.87 40.11 -16.76
CA GLY A 202 -7.96 39.34 -16.17
C GLY A 202 -7.70 39.01 -14.70
N VAL A 203 -8.80 38.84 -13.95
CA VAL A 203 -8.72 38.34 -12.57
C VAL A 203 -8.29 36.87 -12.60
N ASN A 204 -7.21 36.59 -11.92
CA ASN A 204 -6.68 35.22 -11.78
C ASN A 204 -6.51 34.86 -10.30
N LEU A 205 -6.70 33.59 -10.01
CA LEU A 205 -6.48 33.02 -8.68
C LEU A 205 -5.00 32.60 -8.56
N TYR A 206 -4.40 32.92 -7.43
CA TYR A 206 -3.04 32.53 -7.05
C TYR A 206 -3.08 31.94 -5.65
N THR A 207 -2.57 30.73 -5.51
CA THR A 207 -2.39 30.05 -4.22
C THR A 207 -0.91 30.08 -3.86
N TYR A 208 -0.62 30.43 -2.63
CA TYR A 208 0.72 30.43 -2.04
C TYR A 208 0.75 29.52 -0.83
N GLU A 209 1.84 28.78 -0.68
CA GLU A 209 2.13 27.95 0.48
C GLU A 209 3.50 28.28 1.05
N GLU A 210 3.74 27.92 2.31
CA GLU A 210 5.08 28.07 2.87
C GLU A 210 6.09 27.21 2.11
N GLU A 211 7.29 27.74 1.88
CA GLU A 211 8.35 27.00 1.22
C GLU A 211 8.89 25.91 2.15
N PRO A 212 8.98 24.65 1.71
CA PRO A 212 9.63 23.59 2.47
C PRO A 212 11.10 23.94 2.77
N ARG A 213 11.56 23.60 3.97
CA ARG A 213 12.94 23.81 4.41
C ARG A 213 13.93 22.97 3.61
N PHE A 214 13.53 21.74 3.30
CA PHE A 214 14.36 20.81 2.54
C PHE A 214 13.88 20.66 1.10
N GLN A 215 14.79 20.18 0.26
CA GLN A 215 14.51 19.63 -1.05
C GLN A 215 15.09 18.22 -1.13
N ALA A 216 14.41 17.33 -1.84
CA ALA A 216 14.86 15.99 -2.10
C ALA A 216 15.21 15.82 -3.58
N ILE A 217 16.35 15.20 -3.85
CA ILE A 217 16.81 14.89 -5.21
C ILE A 217 17.05 13.39 -5.27
N TYR A 218 16.37 12.74 -6.18
CA TYR A 218 16.44 11.29 -6.30
C TYR A 218 17.20 10.84 -7.54
N GLY A 219 17.68 9.60 -7.48
CA GLY A 219 18.30 8.88 -8.56
C GLY A 219 17.97 7.40 -8.50
N VAL A 220 17.94 6.76 -9.66
CA VAL A 220 17.58 5.36 -9.81
C VAL A 220 18.68 4.64 -10.58
N ALA A 221 19.01 3.43 -10.15
CA ALA A 221 19.76 2.47 -10.92
C ALA A 221 19.01 1.15 -10.93
N ARG A 222 18.93 0.52 -12.11
CA ARG A 222 18.14 -0.68 -12.32
C ARG A 222 18.87 -1.65 -13.26
N MET A 223 18.78 -2.95 -12.98
CA MET A 223 19.24 -4.03 -13.84
C MET A 223 18.15 -5.10 -13.89
N VAL A 224 17.81 -5.51 -15.09
CA VAL A 224 16.86 -6.60 -15.33
C VAL A 224 17.60 -7.94 -15.28
N LYS A 225 16.98 -8.95 -14.73
CA LYS A 225 17.46 -10.33 -14.69
C LYS A 225 17.93 -10.81 -16.06
N ASP A 226 19.07 -11.44 -16.11
CA ASP A 226 19.63 -11.98 -17.36
C ASP A 226 18.66 -12.95 -18.04
N GLY A 227 18.30 -12.61 -19.29
CA GLY A 227 17.34 -13.39 -20.08
C GLY A 227 15.87 -12.99 -19.92
N ALA A 228 15.54 -12.10 -18.99
CA ALA A 228 14.20 -11.51 -18.88
C ALA A 228 14.06 -10.27 -19.76
N ALA A 229 12.86 -10.04 -20.30
CA ALA A 229 12.58 -8.87 -21.15
C ALA A 229 12.16 -7.65 -20.33
N VAL A 230 11.58 -7.86 -19.14
CA VAL A 230 11.09 -6.82 -18.22
C VAL A 230 11.42 -7.21 -16.79
N SER A 231 11.59 -6.22 -15.95
CA SER A 231 11.86 -6.40 -14.52
C SER A 231 10.57 -6.59 -13.73
N GLY A 232 10.60 -7.43 -12.71
CA GLY A 232 9.56 -7.58 -11.70
C GLY A 232 9.45 -6.40 -10.73
N ASP A 233 10.54 -5.62 -10.57
CA ASP A 233 10.55 -4.43 -9.73
C ASP A 233 9.82 -3.26 -10.39
N ASN A 234 9.03 -2.52 -9.62
CA ASN A 234 8.49 -1.22 -9.99
C ASN A 234 8.63 -0.21 -8.84
N PHE A 235 8.69 1.06 -9.18
CA PHE A 235 8.89 2.12 -8.19
C PHE A 235 8.20 3.41 -8.61
N SER A 236 7.96 4.28 -7.63
CA SER A 236 7.51 5.65 -7.90
C SER A 236 8.08 6.68 -6.94
N PHE A 237 8.03 7.94 -7.40
CA PHE A 237 8.33 9.14 -6.61
C PHE A 237 7.16 10.10 -6.78
N LEU A 238 6.48 10.39 -5.69
CA LEU A 238 5.27 11.22 -5.66
C LEU A 238 5.45 12.41 -4.74
N GLU A 239 4.79 13.50 -5.10
CA GLU A 239 4.55 14.62 -4.19
C GLU A 239 3.01 14.80 -4.09
N PRO A 240 2.33 13.98 -3.25
CA PRO A 240 0.86 13.99 -3.17
C PRO A 240 0.33 15.33 -2.65
N GLU A 241 1.10 16.02 -1.84
CA GLU A 241 0.87 17.41 -1.41
C GLU A 241 2.18 18.18 -1.33
N SER A 242 2.09 19.50 -1.38
CA SER A 242 3.27 20.37 -1.31
C SER A 242 4.10 20.10 -0.05
N GLY A 243 5.38 19.85 -0.24
CA GLY A 243 6.34 19.60 0.83
C GLY A 243 6.30 18.20 1.45
N LYS A 244 5.57 17.26 0.87
CA LYS A 244 5.67 15.83 1.18
C LYS A 244 6.16 15.06 -0.04
N MET A 245 7.12 14.20 0.16
CA MET A 245 7.64 13.31 -0.88
C MET A 245 7.44 11.87 -0.45
N VAL A 246 6.79 11.07 -1.30
CA VAL A 246 6.63 9.64 -1.09
C VAL A 246 7.45 8.88 -2.12
N MET A 247 8.25 7.96 -1.64
CA MET A 247 9.04 7.03 -2.43
C MET A 247 8.46 5.64 -2.21
N CYS A 248 8.18 4.92 -3.28
CA CYS A 248 7.63 3.57 -3.22
C CYS A 248 8.47 2.64 -4.09
N LEU A 249 8.83 1.47 -3.56
CA LEU A 249 9.47 0.37 -4.26
C LEU A 249 8.64 -0.88 -4.03
N SER A 250 8.32 -1.60 -5.10
CA SER A 250 7.58 -2.85 -5.05
C SER A 250 8.27 -3.88 -5.93
N ASP A 251 8.44 -5.07 -5.40
CA ASP A 251 8.95 -6.23 -6.11
C ASP A 251 7.87 -7.31 -6.17
N GLY A 252 7.52 -7.73 -7.39
CA GLY A 252 6.54 -8.77 -7.67
C GLY A 252 7.17 -10.16 -7.54
N MET A 253 6.46 -11.11 -6.92
CA MET A 253 6.99 -12.45 -6.73
C MET A 253 7.30 -13.15 -8.06
N GLY A 254 8.49 -13.70 -8.16
CA GLY A 254 8.98 -14.40 -9.35
C GLY A 254 9.76 -13.50 -10.31
N SER A 255 9.58 -13.64 -11.61
CA SER A 255 10.29 -12.83 -12.60
C SER A 255 9.50 -12.68 -13.91
N GLY A 256 9.82 -11.63 -14.69
CA GLY A 256 9.26 -11.39 -16.00
C GLY A 256 7.90 -10.68 -15.97
N SER A 257 7.08 -10.89 -17.00
CA SER A 257 5.88 -10.06 -17.24
C SER A 257 4.77 -10.20 -16.20
N LEU A 258 4.70 -11.30 -15.46
CA LEU A 258 3.68 -11.48 -14.42
C LEU A 258 4.07 -10.68 -13.19
N ALA A 259 5.28 -10.88 -12.65
CA ALA A 259 5.82 -10.12 -11.53
C ALA A 259 5.79 -8.60 -11.80
N CYS A 260 6.15 -8.19 -13.03
CA CYS A 260 6.07 -6.78 -13.46
C CYS A 260 4.65 -6.21 -13.34
N LYS A 261 3.63 -6.96 -13.78
CA LYS A 261 2.23 -6.50 -13.70
C LYS A 261 1.71 -6.43 -12.27
N GLU A 262 2.21 -7.29 -11.38
CA GLU A 262 1.84 -7.30 -9.98
C GLU A 262 2.39 -6.07 -9.25
N SER A 263 3.69 -5.87 -9.34
CA SER A 263 4.35 -4.71 -8.73
C SER A 263 3.89 -3.38 -9.36
N GLU A 264 3.62 -3.33 -10.69
CA GLU A 264 3.04 -2.17 -11.37
C GLU A 264 1.65 -1.83 -10.80
N MET A 265 0.79 -2.85 -10.62
CA MET A 265 -0.54 -2.65 -10.05
C MET A 265 -0.49 -2.15 -8.61
N VAL A 266 0.44 -2.68 -7.79
CA VAL A 266 0.68 -2.22 -6.43
C VAL A 266 1.07 -0.75 -6.42
N ILE A 267 2.04 -0.36 -7.23
CA ILE A 267 2.48 1.04 -7.36
C ILE A 267 1.32 1.94 -7.81
N GLU A 268 0.59 1.56 -8.88
CA GLU A 268 -0.54 2.35 -9.38
C GLU A 268 -1.64 2.54 -8.33
N LEU A 269 -1.96 1.52 -7.53
CA LEU A 269 -2.97 1.63 -6.48
C LEU A 269 -2.52 2.57 -5.37
N VAL A 270 -1.26 2.44 -4.90
CA VAL A 270 -0.70 3.36 -3.89
C VAL A 270 -0.73 4.80 -4.41
N GLU A 271 -0.26 5.04 -5.64
CA GLU A 271 -0.28 6.37 -6.28
C GLU A 271 -1.69 6.97 -6.28
N LYS A 272 -2.67 6.23 -6.81
CA LYS A 272 -4.06 6.70 -6.91
C LYS A 272 -4.69 7.01 -5.56
N PHE A 273 -4.40 6.21 -4.53
CA PHE A 273 -4.92 6.48 -3.19
C PHE A 273 -4.26 7.71 -2.56
N LEU A 274 -2.95 7.88 -2.70
CA LEU A 274 -2.24 9.05 -2.20
C LEU A 274 -2.68 10.34 -2.93
N GLU A 275 -2.85 10.29 -4.25
CA GLU A 275 -3.37 11.40 -5.06
C GLU A 275 -4.83 11.75 -4.69
N ALA A 276 -5.62 10.77 -4.27
CA ALA A 276 -6.98 10.98 -3.76
C ALA A 276 -7.00 11.58 -2.34
N GLY A 277 -5.83 11.75 -1.69
CA GLY A 277 -5.69 12.39 -0.37
C GLY A 277 -5.70 11.42 0.81
N PHE A 278 -5.63 10.10 0.57
CA PHE A 278 -5.47 9.13 1.64
C PHE A 278 -4.05 9.19 2.21
N ASP A 279 -3.90 8.98 3.52
CA ASP A 279 -2.60 8.77 4.13
C ASP A 279 -1.98 7.43 3.69
N VAL A 280 -0.66 7.29 3.85
CA VAL A 280 0.10 6.11 3.39
C VAL A 280 -0.42 4.82 4.03
N GLU A 281 -0.81 4.84 5.31
CA GLU A 281 -1.30 3.66 6.01
C GLU A 281 -2.63 3.18 5.44
N THR A 282 -3.56 4.10 5.22
CA THR A 282 -4.87 3.82 4.61
C THR A 282 -4.69 3.35 3.16
N ALA A 283 -3.83 4.02 2.37
CA ALA A 283 -3.50 3.62 1.01
C ALA A 283 -2.96 2.18 0.95
N ALA A 284 -2.02 1.83 1.84
CA ALA A 284 -1.45 0.49 1.93
C ALA A 284 -2.49 -0.58 2.30
N ARG A 285 -3.40 -0.29 3.24
CA ARG A 285 -4.49 -1.21 3.62
C ARG A 285 -5.46 -1.43 2.47
N MET A 286 -5.88 -0.36 1.79
CA MET A 286 -6.80 -0.44 0.65
C MET A 286 -6.17 -1.20 -0.52
N MET A 287 -4.89 -0.97 -0.80
CA MET A 287 -4.12 -1.69 -1.80
C MET A 287 -4.05 -3.19 -1.45
N ASN A 288 -3.68 -3.56 -0.20
CA ASN A 288 -3.64 -4.95 0.23
C ASN A 288 -5.01 -5.63 0.07
N SER A 289 -6.09 -4.96 0.49
CA SER A 289 -7.45 -5.47 0.34
C SER A 289 -7.80 -5.73 -1.13
N ALA A 290 -7.41 -4.83 -2.04
CA ALA A 290 -7.64 -4.98 -3.48
C ALA A 290 -6.85 -6.17 -4.07
N MET A 291 -5.61 -6.41 -3.59
CA MET A 291 -4.77 -7.53 -4.01
C MET A 291 -5.37 -8.87 -3.58
N VAL A 292 -5.76 -8.98 -2.30
CA VAL A 292 -6.38 -10.21 -1.75
C VAL A 292 -7.71 -10.52 -2.44
N MET A 293 -8.54 -9.49 -2.73
CA MET A 293 -9.84 -9.68 -3.42
C MET A 293 -9.71 -10.23 -4.84
N LYS A 294 -8.61 -9.97 -5.52
CA LYS A 294 -8.40 -10.42 -6.91
C LYS A 294 -8.34 -11.95 -7.02
N GLY A 295 -8.05 -12.65 -5.92
CA GLY A 295 -8.27 -14.10 -5.75
C GLY A 295 -7.58 -15.00 -6.77
N GLN A 296 -6.55 -14.53 -7.45
CA GLN A 296 -5.63 -15.38 -8.21
C GLN A 296 -4.62 -15.91 -7.20
N GLU A 297 -4.55 -17.23 -7.09
CA GLU A 297 -3.53 -17.92 -6.32
C GLU A 297 -2.15 -17.40 -6.78
N ASP A 298 -1.32 -16.97 -5.80
CA ASP A 298 0.08 -16.55 -5.98
C ASP A 298 0.36 -15.10 -6.46
N LEU A 299 -0.52 -14.14 -6.21
CA LEU A 299 -0.22 -12.72 -6.44
C LEU A 299 0.28 -12.03 -5.16
N PHE A 300 1.59 -12.11 -4.91
CA PHE A 300 2.22 -11.47 -3.76
C PHE A 300 3.28 -10.48 -4.23
N SER A 301 3.42 -9.37 -3.52
CA SER A 301 4.45 -8.39 -3.82
C SER A 301 5.00 -7.79 -2.53
N THR A 302 6.26 -7.42 -2.53
CA THR A 302 6.83 -6.63 -1.44
C THR A 302 6.53 -5.15 -1.65
N VAL A 303 6.42 -4.37 -0.58
CA VAL A 303 6.20 -2.92 -0.68
C VAL A 303 7.03 -2.20 0.37
N ASP A 304 7.90 -1.31 -0.08
CA ASP A 304 8.66 -0.39 0.74
C ASP A 304 8.22 1.04 0.43
N ILE A 305 7.67 1.74 1.42
CA ILE A 305 7.22 3.13 1.27
C ILE A 305 7.95 4.01 2.27
N SER A 306 8.53 5.10 1.78
CA SER A 306 9.14 6.14 2.60
C SER A 306 8.44 7.47 2.35
N GLU A 307 7.80 8.04 3.37
CA GLU A 307 7.14 9.34 3.34
C GLU A 307 8.02 10.37 4.05
N LEU A 308 8.56 11.32 3.29
CA LEU A 308 9.43 12.39 3.77
C LEU A 308 8.68 13.72 3.84
N ASP A 309 8.57 14.31 5.03
CA ASP A 309 8.14 15.70 5.22
C ASP A 309 9.33 16.64 4.99
N LEU A 310 9.26 17.44 3.93
CA LEU A 310 10.32 18.36 3.52
C LEU A 310 10.36 19.64 4.37
N TYR A 311 9.43 19.85 5.29
CA TYR A 311 9.46 21.02 6.17
C TYR A 311 10.33 20.80 7.40
N ASP A 312 10.22 19.63 8.03
CA ASP A 312 10.95 19.29 9.25
C ASP A 312 12.01 18.21 9.06
N GLY A 313 11.92 17.43 7.97
CA GLY A 313 12.84 16.33 7.66
C GLY A 313 12.42 15.00 8.25
N THR A 314 11.24 14.91 8.87
CA THR A 314 10.73 13.64 9.39
C THR A 314 10.42 12.68 8.25
N CYS A 315 10.99 11.48 8.30
CA CYS A 315 10.75 10.40 7.34
C CYS A 315 10.08 9.22 8.03
N ARG A 316 8.91 8.83 7.54
CA ARG A 316 8.17 7.65 7.99
C ARG A 316 8.37 6.52 7.01
N PHE A 317 8.67 5.34 7.53
CA PHE A 317 8.91 4.13 6.77
C PHE A 317 7.79 3.14 7.02
N TYR A 318 7.25 2.57 5.95
CA TYR A 318 6.21 1.56 5.95
C TYR A 318 6.70 0.38 5.13
N LYS A 319 7.01 -0.73 5.79
CA LYS A 319 7.60 -1.92 5.16
C LYS A 319 6.63 -3.09 5.22
N ILE A 320 6.43 -3.75 4.08
CA ILE A 320 5.51 -4.88 3.91
C ILE A 320 6.25 -5.95 3.09
N GLY A 321 6.88 -6.89 3.76
CA GLY A 321 7.73 -7.92 3.14
C GLY A 321 8.98 -7.38 2.45
N ALA A 322 9.33 -6.12 2.65
CA ALA A 322 10.33 -5.40 1.87
C ALA A 322 11.75 -5.62 2.40
N ALA A 323 12.73 -5.56 1.48
CA ALA A 323 14.15 -5.57 1.75
C ALA A 323 14.60 -4.40 2.63
N ALA A 324 15.86 -4.40 3.08
CA ALA A 324 16.39 -3.36 3.95
C ALA A 324 16.45 -1.98 3.26
N THR A 325 16.24 -0.93 4.06
CA THR A 325 16.42 0.47 3.65
C THR A 325 17.56 1.08 4.45
N PHE A 326 18.36 1.93 3.83
CA PHE A 326 19.58 2.47 4.42
C PHE A 326 19.55 3.99 4.48
N ILE A 327 20.05 4.55 5.59
CA ILE A 327 20.21 5.99 5.78
C ILE A 327 21.71 6.28 5.94
N ARG A 328 22.30 6.99 4.98
CA ARG A 328 23.68 7.45 5.06
C ARG A 328 23.76 8.87 5.60
N ARG A 329 24.44 9.02 6.72
CA ARG A 329 24.68 10.31 7.39
C ARG A 329 26.13 10.46 7.77
N ASN A 330 26.80 11.49 7.29
CA ASN A 330 28.21 11.77 7.60
C ASN A 330 29.17 10.56 7.42
N GLY A 331 28.93 9.73 6.41
CA GLY A 331 29.73 8.54 6.13
C GLY A 331 29.36 7.31 6.94
N ILE A 332 28.41 7.38 7.87
CA ILE A 332 27.86 6.25 8.62
C ILE A 332 26.53 5.84 8.01
N VAL A 333 26.27 4.55 7.92
CA VAL A 333 25.05 4.00 7.35
C VAL A 333 24.25 3.24 8.41
N GLU A 334 23.03 3.69 8.64
CA GLU A 334 22.02 3.00 9.46
C GLU A 334 21.19 2.10 8.54
N CYS A 335 20.83 0.90 9.01
CA CYS A 335 20.01 -0.07 8.30
C CYS A 335 18.66 -0.26 8.98
N LEU A 336 17.58 -0.22 8.20
CA LEU A 336 16.20 -0.47 8.63
C LEU A 336 15.74 -1.78 7.99
N ILE A 337 15.55 -2.80 8.82
CA ILE A 337 15.14 -4.16 8.40
C ILE A 337 13.67 -4.37 8.76
N SER A 338 12.98 -5.20 7.98
CA SER A 338 11.61 -5.66 8.25
C SER A 338 11.53 -7.18 8.14
N THR A 339 10.62 -7.77 8.92
CA THR A 339 10.29 -9.20 8.89
C THR A 339 8.82 -9.44 8.57
N SER A 340 8.10 -8.40 8.16
CA SER A 340 6.68 -8.45 7.81
C SER A 340 6.40 -9.30 6.57
N LEU A 341 5.16 -9.77 6.44
CA LEU A 341 4.72 -10.57 5.29
C LEU A 341 4.45 -9.68 4.07
N PRO A 342 4.66 -10.20 2.84
CA PRO A 342 4.30 -9.49 1.61
C PRO A 342 2.80 -9.17 1.52
N VAL A 343 2.47 -8.20 0.66
CA VAL A 343 1.10 -7.84 0.29
C VAL A 343 0.40 -9.01 -0.40
N GLY A 344 -0.89 -9.16 -0.15
CA GLY A 344 -1.73 -10.19 -0.76
C GLY A 344 -1.74 -11.53 -0.02
N VAL A 345 -0.82 -11.76 0.92
CA VAL A 345 -0.74 -13.01 1.70
C VAL A 345 -1.88 -13.13 2.70
N SER A 346 -2.30 -12.03 3.30
CA SER A 346 -3.34 -12.00 4.34
C SER A 346 -4.25 -10.80 4.19
N TYR A 347 -5.53 -10.95 4.58
CA TYR A 347 -6.47 -9.83 4.68
C TYR A 347 -5.99 -8.77 5.68
N LYS A 348 -5.46 -9.21 6.81
CA LYS A 348 -4.85 -8.29 7.77
C LYS A 348 -3.45 -7.94 7.29
N LEU A 349 -3.26 -6.68 6.92
CA LEU A 349 -1.98 -6.16 6.50
C LEU A 349 -0.95 -6.27 7.64
N ASP A 350 0.15 -6.95 7.37
CA ASP A 350 1.32 -7.01 8.24
C ASP A 350 2.31 -5.93 7.78
N MET A 351 2.29 -4.77 8.45
CA MET A 351 3.07 -3.60 8.08
C MET A 351 3.89 -3.10 9.26
N GLU A 352 5.20 -3.10 9.09
CA GLU A 352 6.12 -2.51 10.07
C GLU A 352 6.30 -1.01 9.79
N LYS A 353 6.27 -0.21 10.88
CA LYS A 353 6.40 1.23 10.81
C LYS A 353 7.58 1.70 11.65
N SER A 354 8.33 2.64 11.11
CA SER A 354 9.37 3.36 11.85
C SER A 354 9.45 4.81 11.40
N GLU A 355 10.06 5.66 12.22
CA GLU A 355 10.21 7.09 11.93
C GLU A 355 11.65 7.52 12.26
N LYS A 356 12.23 8.35 11.41
CA LYS A 356 13.57 8.92 11.57
C LYS A 356 13.59 10.36 11.09
N ASP A 357 14.38 11.19 11.77
CA ASP A 357 14.66 12.55 11.29
C ASP A 357 15.84 12.51 10.31
N LEU A 358 15.63 13.07 9.12
CA LEU A 358 16.65 13.28 8.10
C LEU A 358 17.13 14.73 8.10
N TYR A 359 18.41 14.91 7.87
CA TYR A 359 19.06 16.21 7.94
C TYR A 359 19.75 16.57 6.60
N ASN A 360 20.21 17.80 6.52
CA ASN A 360 20.96 18.29 5.36
C ASN A 360 22.19 17.41 5.06
N GLY A 361 22.27 16.88 3.84
CA GLY A 361 23.34 16.00 3.39
C GLY A 361 23.11 14.51 3.63
N ASP A 362 21.98 14.11 4.22
CA ASP A 362 21.61 12.71 4.36
C ASP A 362 21.18 12.11 3.02
N PHE A 363 21.41 10.80 2.89
CA PHE A 363 20.93 10.00 1.76
C PHE A 363 20.08 8.85 2.28
N LEU A 364 18.92 8.70 1.70
CA LEU A 364 18.06 7.54 1.84
C LEU A 364 18.29 6.60 0.65
N VAL A 365 18.50 5.30 0.92
CA VAL A 365 18.71 4.28 -0.12
C VAL A 365 17.74 3.13 0.13
N MET A 366 16.86 2.86 -0.84
CA MET A 366 15.96 1.72 -0.86
C MET A 366 16.44 0.75 -1.94
N VAL A 367 16.37 -0.54 -1.66
CA VAL A 367 16.83 -1.59 -2.58
C VAL A 367 15.78 -2.70 -2.67
N SER A 368 15.69 -3.35 -3.86
CA SER A 368 14.94 -4.61 -3.97
C SER A 368 15.76 -5.77 -3.38
N ASP A 369 15.10 -6.89 -3.08
CA ASP A 369 15.72 -8.08 -2.48
C ASP A 369 16.85 -8.65 -3.35
N GLY A 370 16.70 -8.64 -4.69
CA GLY A 370 17.72 -9.08 -5.62
C GLY A 370 19.05 -8.33 -5.48
N VAL A 371 19.06 -7.11 -4.93
CA VAL A 371 20.30 -6.37 -4.66
C VAL A 371 21.06 -6.98 -3.46
N LEU A 372 20.35 -7.45 -2.43
CA LEU A 372 20.93 -8.01 -1.21
C LEU A 372 21.25 -9.50 -1.37
N GLU A 373 20.34 -10.28 -1.94
CA GLU A 373 20.50 -11.74 -2.09
C GLU A 373 21.74 -12.12 -2.91
N TYR A 374 22.08 -11.30 -3.90
CA TYR A 374 23.23 -11.56 -4.77
C TYR A 374 24.60 -11.13 -4.24
N LEU A 375 24.66 -10.56 -3.06
CA LEU A 375 25.94 -10.39 -2.36
C LEU A 375 26.57 -11.74 -1.97
N HIS A 376 25.75 -12.80 -1.80
CA HIS A 376 26.18 -14.15 -1.41
C HIS A 376 27.10 -14.19 -0.19
N VAL A 377 26.85 -13.31 0.78
CA VAL A 377 27.58 -13.18 2.03
C VAL A 377 26.69 -13.53 3.23
N PRO A 378 27.26 -13.90 4.39
CA PRO A 378 26.47 -14.24 5.57
C PRO A 378 25.60 -13.08 6.09
N ASN A 379 26.07 -11.84 5.96
CA ASN A 379 25.41 -10.62 6.45
C ASN A 379 25.30 -9.62 5.28
N PRO A 380 24.32 -9.77 4.40
CA PRO A 380 24.20 -8.91 3.22
C PRO A 380 23.93 -7.45 3.57
N GLU A 381 23.21 -7.17 4.66
CA GLU A 381 22.92 -5.82 5.12
C GLU A 381 24.18 -5.09 5.59
N GLU A 382 25.04 -5.74 6.36
CA GLU A 382 26.32 -5.17 6.79
C GLU A 382 27.24 -4.89 5.60
N THR A 383 27.33 -5.83 4.65
CA THR A 383 28.11 -5.64 3.42
C THR A 383 27.57 -4.49 2.58
N MET A 384 26.23 -4.32 2.51
CA MET A 384 25.62 -3.20 1.81
C MET A 384 25.94 -1.87 2.53
N GLN A 385 25.92 -1.83 3.86
CA GLN A 385 26.36 -0.64 4.61
C GLN A 385 27.79 -0.25 4.24
N GLU A 386 28.75 -1.21 4.25
CA GLU A 386 30.13 -0.98 3.85
C GLU A 386 30.26 -0.46 2.39
N ILE A 387 29.46 -1.03 1.47
CA ILE A 387 29.41 -0.57 0.08
C ILE A 387 28.96 0.89 0.02
N ILE A 388 27.86 1.24 0.69
CA ILE A 388 27.30 2.61 0.69
C ILE A 388 28.27 3.60 1.34
N GLU A 389 28.90 3.24 2.47
CA GLU A 389 29.89 4.05 3.19
C GLU A 389 31.10 4.38 2.31
N SER A 390 31.56 3.40 1.53
CA SER A 390 32.76 3.54 0.67
C SER A 390 32.54 4.42 -0.56
N ILE A 391 31.29 4.87 -0.85
CA ILE A 391 30.99 5.68 -2.03
C ILE A 391 30.91 7.16 -1.65
N GLU A 392 31.97 7.91 -1.96
CA GLU A 392 31.98 9.36 -1.78
C GLU A 392 31.25 10.03 -2.95
N THR A 393 30.05 10.56 -2.69
CA THR A 393 29.28 11.36 -3.65
C THR A 393 28.19 12.16 -2.95
N ASN A 394 27.85 13.32 -3.53
CA ASN A 394 26.74 14.16 -3.14
C ASN A 394 25.60 14.11 -4.18
N ASN A 395 25.64 13.17 -5.12
CA ASN A 395 24.66 13.01 -6.17
C ASN A 395 23.96 11.67 -6.05
N ALA A 396 22.63 11.68 -5.86
CA ALA A 396 21.80 10.51 -5.66
C ALA A 396 21.87 9.53 -6.85
N THR A 397 21.86 10.03 -8.08
CA THR A 397 21.95 9.17 -9.28
C THR A 397 23.31 8.45 -9.36
N ILE A 398 24.39 9.16 -9.02
CA ILE A 398 25.73 8.55 -8.98
C ILE A 398 25.81 7.51 -7.87
N LEU A 399 25.23 7.81 -6.70
CA LEU A 399 25.19 6.86 -5.57
C LEU A 399 24.48 5.57 -5.98
N ALA A 400 23.25 5.66 -6.49
CA ALA A 400 22.48 4.49 -6.93
C ALA A 400 23.24 3.64 -7.97
N LYS A 401 23.82 4.29 -8.99
CA LYS A 401 24.61 3.59 -10.02
C LYS A 401 25.82 2.88 -9.46
N ARG A 402 26.59 3.53 -8.61
CA ARG A 402 27.80 2.93 -8.02
C ARG A 402 27.48 1.82 -7.06
N ILE A 403 26.37 1.88 -6.31
CA ILE A 403 25.90 0.77 -5.49
C ILE A 403 25.65 -0.44 -6.39
N LEU A 404 24.83 -0.29 -7.42
CA LEU A 404 24.50 -1.36 -8.34
C LEU A 404 25.74 -1.94 -9.05
N GLU A 405 26.64 -1.09 -9.53
CA GLU A 405 27.93 -1.52 -10.12
C GLU A 405 28.76 -2.36 -9.17
N ARG A 406 28.84 -1.99 -7.88
CA ARG A 406 29.59 -2.76 -6.88
C ARG A 406 28.92 -4.09 -6.55
N VAL A 407 27.59 -4.13 -6.42
CA VAL A 407 26.85 -5.40 -6.25
C VAL A 407 27.10 -6.33 -7.41
N LEU A 408 27.07 -5.84 -8.65
CA LEU A 408 27.35 -6.65 -9.84
C LEU A 408 28.78 -7.23 -9.88
N LEU A 409 29.76 -6.66 -9.18
CA LEU A 409 31.09 -7.26 -9.07
C LEU A 409 31.06 -8.57 -8.28
N PHE A 410 30.19 -8.74 -7.28
CA PHE A 410 30.04 -9.99 -6.54
C PHE A 410 29.45 -11.11 -7.41
N THR A 411 28.67 -10.78 -8.43
CA THR A 411 28.05 -11.73 -9.35
C THR A 411 28.82 -11.95 -10.64
N GLY A 412 30.02 -11.35 -10.77
CA GLY A 412 30.79 -11.39 -12.00
C GLY A 412 30.14 -10.68 -13.18
N GLY A 413 29.31 -9.69 -12.91
CA GLY A 413 28.60 -8.84 -13.88
C GLY A 413 27.32 -9.42 -14.42
N LYS A 414 26.78 -10.49 -13.83
CA LYS A 414 25.50 -11.09 -14.21
C LYS A 414 24.41 -10.69 -13.23
N ALA A 415 23.25 -10.33 -13.75
CA ALA A 415 22.06 -10.09 -12.95
C ALA A 415 21.24 -11.38 -12.88
N ALA A 416 21.35 -12.12 -11.78
CA ALA A 416 20.59 -13.36 -11.62
C ALA A 416 19.17 -13.13 -11.11
N ASP A 417 18.86 -11.90 -10.66
CA ASP A 417 17.50 -11.40 -10.44
C ASP A 417 17.36 -9.93 -10.82
N ASP A 418 16.15 -9.42 -10.77
CA ASP A 418 15.88 -8.00 -10.94
C ASP A 418 16.50 -7.22 -9.79
N MET A 419 17.16 -6.13 -10.08
CA MET A 419 17.86 -5.30 -9.11
C MET A 419 17.49 -3.85 -9.28
N THR A 420 16.94 -3.23 -8.24
CA THR A 420 16.59 -1.83 -8.23
C THR A 420 17.19 -1.14 -7.01
N VAL A 421 17.85 -0.01 -7.24
CA VAL A 421 18.40 0.87 -6.21
C VAL A 421 17.79 2.26 -6.40
N LEU A 422 17.05 2.72 -5.41
CA LEU A 422 16.56 4.09 -5.32
C LEU A 422 17.43 4.84 -4.30
N ALA A 423 17.93 6.00 -4.66
CA ALA A 423 18.67 6.85 -3.75
C ALA A 423 18.05 8.25 -3.74
N THR A 424 17.87 8.85 -2.57
CA THR A 424 17.36 10.21 -2.40
C THR A 424 18.28 11.00 -1.50
N ALA A 425 18.76 12.14 -1.99
CA ALA A 425 19.59 13.09 -1.26
C ALA A 425 18.73 14.22 -0.71
N ILE A 426 18.90 14.56 0.55
CA ILE A 426 18.16 15.61 1.25
C ILE A 426 19.06 16.84 1.45
N TRP A 427 18.61 17.99 0.99
CA TRP A 427 19.34 19.25 1.07
C TRP A 427 18.47 20.35 1.66
N GLU A 428 19.06 21.16 2.54
CA GLU A 428 18.43 22.39 3.03
C GLU A 428 18.49 23.47 1.94
N LYS A 429 17.38 24.21 1.74
CA LYS A 429 17.27 25.30 0.76
C LYS A 429 17.85 26.62 1.24
#